data_46a6bda5f59dd8809928bf15c6f57a6f
#
_entry.id   46a6bda5f59dd8809928bf15c6f57a6f
#
_cell.length_a   1.000
_cell.length_b   1.000
_cell.length_c   1.000
_cell.angle_alpha   90.00
_cell.angle_beta   90.00
_cell.angle_gamma   90.00
#
_symmetry.space_group_name_H-M   'P 1'
#
loop_
_entity.id
_entity.type
_entity.pdbx_description
1 polymer ?
#
loop_
_entity_poly.entity_id
_entity_poly.type
_entity_poly.pdbx_seq_one_letter_code
_entity_poly.pdbx_strand_id
1 'polypeptide(L)'
;MFLIEDLTALVLWLLATVLAINLLFLVFVFYRRAARNRYYRAKDAARERYRNALSQFVNGEITTAQAAEALHGASSPAARDAIQERLLASVDPANVEHVSDLFFALGYVDRWARTAFGRSRAALLKERSRRKEKAAISTGRRKSIWNFLRNMHLFSVPRALAVDHLGNLAPEFSQVFVAEALHDPSAQVRRVAVEAIGKNRHPAAIPLLLEELRKAVDEGNDVSLRTTKSALVCYNLEDIPHFVPFLSHPSRRVRFFVVDTIREICEKSSRFAPVSTQGTGSGTTRLGIRREDLGAETRQVFLTKVVSDTFADVRARGAAVIAHFRDVQAADALRKLLADENEFVRLHTVRVCNDVFYSDLVPDIVRCLADSKWRVREAAAQTLNAFGHRGVNELYRYFIVAKDRYAAEQITEEIQRTGLIRTILEALSTGGEDAGLAQDVCRKMALMGKTTLLTQAVAANIAPEARILLMEALMEAPTNEFLNLLASLSKKDTGPVGAKAGSLLRQSAQRGSAPPSRG
;
A
#
# COMPACT_ATOMS: atom_id res chain seq x y z
N MET A 1 -70.96 28.75 24.37
CA MET A 1 -70.14 29.87 24.89
C MET A 1 -69.05 29.38 25.84
N PHE A 2 -69.34 28.57 26.84
CA PHE A 2 -68.35 28.02 27.82
C PHE A 2 -67.19 27.23 27.17
N LEU A 3 -67.42 26.40 26.15
CA LEU A 3 -66.38 25.59 25.46
C LEU A 3 -65.35 26.42 24.69
N ILE A 4 -65.67 27.63 24.25
CA ILE A 4 -64.79 28.53 23.50
C ILE A 4 -63.86 29.30 24.47
N GLU A 5 -64.38 29.69 25.65
CA GLU A 5 -63.58 30.36 26.70
C GLU A 5 -62.50 29.40 27.28
N ASP A 6 -62.85 28.13 27.52
CA ASP A 6 -61.90 27.12 27.96
C ASP A 6 -60.82 26.81 26.92
N LEU A 7 -61.17 26.81 25.63
CA LEU A 7 -60.22 26.60 24.55
C LEU A 7 -59.22 27.75 24.40
N THR A 8 -59.72 29.01 24.52
CA THR A 8 -58.86 30.21 24.47
C THR A 8 -57.91 30.28 25.65
N ALA A 9 -58.37 29.93 26.86
CA ALA A 9 -57.54 29.85 28.05
C ALA A 9 -56.46 28.79 27.91
N LEU A 10 -56.80 27.62 27.37
CA LEU A 10 -55.84 26.54 27.07
C LEU A 10 -54.75 26.97 26.10
N VAL A 11 -55.15 27.64 24.98
CA VAL A 11 -54.20 28.15 23.96
C VAL A 11 -53.27 29.21 24.55
N LEU A 12 -53.79 30.14 25.33
CA LEU A 12 -52.98 31.17 25.99
C LEU A 12 -51.99 30.55 27.00
N TRP A 13 -52.43 29.53 27.77
CA TRP A 13 -51.55 28.82 28.69
C TRP A 13 -50.45 28.06 27.96
N LEU A 14 -50.75 27.41 26.85
CA LEU A 14 -49.81 26.71 25.98
C LEU A 14 -48.78 27.67 25.38
N LEU A 15 -49.26 28.84 24.92
CA LEU A 15 -48.41 29.88 24.37
C LEU A 15 -47.48 30.49 25.42
N ALA A 16 -47.97 30.75 26.63
CA ALA A 16 -47.16 31.21 27.75
C ALA A 16 -46.10 30.19 28.16
N THR A 17 -46.45 28.89 28.16
CA THR A 17 -45.52 27.78 28.46
C THR A 17 -44.41 27.69 27.41
N VAL A 18 -44.75 27.75 26.14
CA VAL A 18 -43.78 27.78 25.04
C VAL A 18 -42.84 28.99 25.12
N LEU A 19 -43.40 30.15 25.45
CA LEU A 19 -42.61 31.38 25.63
C LEU A 19 -41.65 31.26 26.82
N ALA A 20 -42.10 30.69 27.95
CA ALA A 20 -41.26 30.46 29.13
C ALA A 20 -40.13 29.46 28.84
N ILE A 21 -40.41 28.39 28.10
CA ILE A 21 -39.37 27.41 27.66
C ILE A 21 -38.36 28.08 26.77
N ASN A 22 -38.81 28.89 25.79
CA ASN A 22 -37.90 29.61 24.91
C ASN A 22 -37.00 30.60 25.65
N LEU A 23 -37.57 31.32 26.62
CA LEU A 23 -36.84 32.26 27.48
C LEU A 23 -35.78 31.53 28.33
N LEU A 24 -36.16 30.41 28.96
CA LEU A 24 -35.22 29.55 29.70
C LEU A 24 -34.11 29.04 28.80
N PHE A 25 -34.44 28.60 27.59
CA PHE A 25 -33.46 28.15 26.61
C PHE A 25 -32.49 29.30 26.20
N LEU A 26 -33.00 30.50 25.98
CA LEU A 26 -32.21 31.68 25.66
C LEU A 26 -31.25 32.03 26.83
N VAL A 27 -31.75 32.05 28.06
CA VAL A 27 -30.94 32.26 29.26
C VAL A 27 -29.86 31.19 29.40
N PHE A 28 -30.21 29.93 29.14
CA PHE A 28 -29.25 28.82 29.14
C PHE A 28 -28.16 29.00 28.08
N VAL A 29 -28.52 29.40 26.86
CA VAL A 29 -27.55 29.65 25.77
C VAL A 29 -26.60 30.80 26.15
N PHE A 30 -27.15 31.92 26.65
CA PHE A 30 -26.32 33.05 27.11
C PHE A 30 -25.39 32.67 28.27
N TYR A 31 -25.91 31.96 29.26
CA TYR A 31 -25.11 31.46 30.37
C TYR A 31 -23.97 30.56 29.88
N ARG A 32 -24.29 29.60 29.01
CA ARG A 32 -23.31 28.69 28.40
C ARG A 32 -22.25 29.46 27.58
N ARG A 33 -22.67 30.46 26.83
CA ARG A 33 -21.77 31.33 26.07
C ARG A 33 -20.85 32.14 26.99
N ALA A 34 -21.40 32.73 28.04
CA ALA A 34 -20.62 33.49 29.02
C ALA A 34 -19.63 32.60 29.79
N ALA A 35 -20.06 31.42 30.22
CA ALA A 35 -19.21 30.43 30.87
C ALA A 35 -18.06 29.98 29.95
N ARG A 36 -18.36 29.71 28.68
CA ARG A 36 -17.36 29.37 27.67
C ARG A 36 -16.37 30.52 27.43
N ASN A 37 -16.84 31.74 27.32
CA ASN A 37 -15.97 32.89 27.12
C ASN A 37 -15.06 33.14 28.34
N ARG A 38 -15.57 32.96 29.57
CA ARG A 38 -14.76 33.02 30.80
C ARG A 38 -13.69 31.94 30.81
N TYR A 39 -14.06 30.72 30.42
CA TYR A 39 -13.12 29.60 30.34
C TYR A 39 -11.98 29.89 29.35
N TYR A 40 -12.27 30.33 28.12
CA TYR A 40 -11.25 30.63 27.11
C TYR A 40 -10.35 31.80 27.53
N ARG A 41 -10.91 32.87 28.09
CA ARG A 41 -10.11 33.99 28.64
C ARG A 41 -9.17 33.51 29.76
N ALA A 42 -9.65 32.65 30.64
CA ALA A 42 -8.83 32.06 31.70
C ALA A 42 -7.74 31.15 31.13
N LYS A 43 -8.06 30.40 30.05
CA LYS A 43 -7.11 29.53 29.35
C LYS A 43 -6.01 30.36 28.67
N ASP A 44 -6.35 31.46 27.99
CA ASP A 44 -5.39 32.34 27.33
C ASP A 44 -4.50 33.06 28.35
N ALA A 45 -5.06 33.55 29.44
CA ALA A 45 -4.29 34.13 30.55
C ALA A 45 -3.31 33.11 31.18
N ALA A 46 -3.73 31.84 31.28
CA ALA A 46 -2.88 30.76 31.76
C ALA A 46 -1.76 30.41 30.77
N ARG A 47 -2.04 30.41 29.47
CA ARG A 47 -1.02 30.21 28.43
C ARG A 47 0.10 31.25 28.55
N GLU A 48 -0.28 32.50 28.71
CA GLU A 48 0.73 33.59 28.85
C GLU A 48 1.49 33.49 30.18
N ARG A 49 0.77 33.22 31.28
CA ARG A 49 1.38 33.10 32.61
C ARG A 49 2.44 31.99 32.67
N TYR A 50 2.16 30.83 32.11
CA TYR A 50 3.04 29.66 32.19
C TYR A 50 3.97 29.50 30.97
N ARG A 51 3.91 30.41 30.00
CA ARG A 51 4.67 30.36 28.75
C ARG A 51 6.17 30.19 28.98
N ASN A 52 6.76 31.03 29.84
CA ASN A 52 8.20 31.02 30.07
C ASN A 52 8.65 29.72 30.74
N ALA A 53 7.98 29.28 31.79
CA ALA A 53 8.31 28.04 32.47
C ALA A 53 8.24 26.82 31.54
N LEU A 54 7.21 26.77 30.67
CA LEU A 54 7.05 25.69 29.70
C LEU A 54 8.11 25.74 28.58
N SER A 55 8.50 26.94 28.11
CA SER A 55 9.56 27.06 27.10
C SER A 55 10.92 26.68 27.66
N GLN A 56 11.26 27.13 28.85
CA GLN A 56 12.50 26.77 29.54
C GLN A 56 12.61 25.27 29.81
N PHE A 57 11.48 24.62 30.16
CA PHE A 57 11.44 23.19 30.36
C PHE A 57 11.64 22.42 29.03
N VAL A 58 10.94 22.81 27.97
CA VAL A 58 11.05 22.15 26.64
C VAL A 58 12.47 22.34 26.07
N ASN A 59 13.11 23.49 26.32
CA ASN A 59 14.48 23.74 25.89
C ASN A 59 15.53 23.03 26.79
N GLY A 60 15.13 22.38 27.88
CA GLY A 60 16.05 21.70 28.80
C GLY A 60 16.78 22.65 29.77
N GLU A 61 16.34 23.91 29.91
CA GLU A 61 16.96 24.92 30.78
C GLU A 61 16.62 24.69 32.27
N ILE A 62 15.48 24.04 32.56
CA ILE A 62 15.04 23.72 33.92
C ILE A 62 14.68 22.22 34.02
N THR A 63 14.87 21.69 35.25
CA THR A 63 14.57 20.28 35.54
C THR A 63 13.07 20.05 35.69
N THR A 64 12.65 18.76 35.59
CA THR A 64 11.25 18.34 35.82
C THR A 64 10.72 18.80 37.18
N ALA A 65 11.53 18.76 38.23
CA ALA A 65 11.14 19.20 39.57
C ALA A 65 10.88 20.72 39.62
N GLN A 66 11.77 21.51 39.03
CA GLN A 66 11.62 22.98 38.95
C GLN A 66 10.40 23.37 38.11
N ALA A 67 10.19 22.70 37.00
CA ALA A 67 9.01 22.91 36.15
C ALA A 67 7.70 22.53 36.90
N ALA A 68 7.70 21.42 37.64
CA ALA A 68 6.54 20.99 38.42
C ALA A 68 6.22 22.00 39.53
N GLU A 69 7.24 22.58 40.20
CA GLU A 69 7.05 23.61 41.20
C GLU A 69 6.50 24.92 40.60
N ALA A 70 7.07 25.37 39.48
CA ALA A 70 6.59 26.55 38.75
C ALA A 70 5.13 26.43 38.27
N LEU A 71 4.71 25.22 37.97
CA LEU A 71 3.35 24.89 37.47
C LEU A 71 2.40 24.47 38.59
N HIS A 72 2.83 24.32 39.82
CA HIS A 72 2.02 23.83 40.95
C HIS A 72 0.78 24.71 41.23
N GLY A 73 0.84 26.00 40.93
CA GLY A 73 -0.29 26.93 41.04
C GLY A 73 -1.41 26.76 40.00
N ALA A 74 -1.28 25.85 39.04
CA ALA A 74 -2.23 25.64 37.97
C ALA A 74 -3.42 24.76 38.40
N SER A 75 -4.18 25.20 39.42
CA SER A 75 -5.32 24.41 39.98
C SER A 75 -6.59 24.49 39.14
N SER A 76 -6.81 25.55 38.34
CA SER A 76 -8.01 25.72 37.52
C SER A 76 -8.05 24.77 36.32
N PRO A 77 -9.24 24.30 35.91
CA PRO A 77 -9.38 23.47 34.69
C PRO A 77 -8.76 24.12 33.46
N ALA A 78 -9.01 25.41 33.26
CA ALA A 78 -8.50 26.17 32.11
C ALA A 78 -6.95 26.24 32.08
N ALA A 79 -6.31 26.42 33.26
CA ALA A 79 -4.85 26.45 33.34
C ALA A 79 -4.25 25.06 33.08
N ARG A 80 -4.87 24.02 33.61
CA ARG A 80 -4.43 22.64 33.35
C ARG A 80 -4.53 22.25 31.89
N ASP A 81 -5.63 22.63 31.23
CA ASP A 81 -5.81 22.34 29.80
C ASP A 81 -4.83 23.14 28.93
N ALA A 82 -4.50 24.40 29.32
CA ALA A 82 -3.49 25.20 28.64
C ALA A 82 -2.07 24.59 28.71
N ILE A 83 -1.67 24.13 29.87
CA ILE A 83 -0.38 23.45 30.11
C ILE A 83 -0.33 22.13 29.34
N GLN A 84 -1.37 21.31 29.47
CA GLN A 84 -1.50 20.02 28.79
C GLN A 84 -1.36 20.18 27.27
N GLU A 85 -2.10 21.10 26.68
CA GLU A 85 -2.08 21.37 25.25
C GLU A 85 -0.70 21.80 24.76
N ARG A 86 -0.02 22.66 25.52
CA ARG A 86 1.33 23.12 25.16
C ARG A 86 2.36 22.01 25.27
N LEU A 87 2.33 21.20 26.32
CA LEU A 87 3.23 20.06 26.49
C LEU A 87 2.99 19.00 25.41
N LEU A 88 1.74 18.64 25.13
CA LEU A 88 1.43 17.67 24.06
C LEU A 88 1.87 18.16 22.68
N ALA A 89 1.79 19.47 22.42
CA ALA A 89 2.26 20.06 21.16
C ALA A 89 3.79 20.10 21.03
N SER A 90 4.52 19.95 22.13
CA SER A 90 6.00 19.97 22.16
C SER A 90 6.63 18.57 22.26
N VAL A 91 5.83 17.51 22.31
CA VAL A 91 6.34 16.12 22.35
C VAL A 91 6.98 15.77 21.02
N ASP A 92 8.24 15.37 21.09
CA ASP A 92 8.99 14.78 19.98
C ASP A 92 9.78 13.55 20.47
N PRO A 93 10.35 12.72 19.60
CA PRO A 93 11.11 11.54 20.01
C PRO A 93 12.30 11.82 20.93
N ALA A 94 12.86 13.04 20.88
CA ALA A 94 14.04 13.42 21.67
C ALA A 94 13.67 13.79 23.12
N ASN A 95 12.46 14.32 23.36
CA ASN A 95 12.06 14.85 24.66
C ASN A 95 10.88 14.09 25.32
N VAL A 96 10.35 13.05 24.66
CA VAL A 96 9.14 12.33 25.11
C VAL A 96 9.24 11.79 26.54
N GLU A 97 10.40 11.29 26.96
CA GLU A 97 10.63 10.80 28.33
C GLU A 97 10.53 11.93 29.34
N HIS A 98 11.25 13.01 29.06
CA HIS A 98 11.29 14.19 29.92
C HIS A 98 9.91 14.84 30.10
N VAL A 99 9.16 14.97 29.01
CA VAL A 99 7.78 15.48 29.04
C VAL A 99 6.83 14.50 29.77
N SER A 100 7.04 13.20 29.60
CA SER A 100 6.25 12.17 30.30
C SER A 100 6.44 12.25 31.80
N ASP A 101 7.67 12.44 32.28
CA ASP A 101 7.97 12.62 33.71
C ASP A 101 7.25 13.84 34.31
N LEU A 102 7.19 14.94 33.55
CA LEU A 102 6.45 16.12 33.99
C LEU A 102 4.94 15.87 34.05
N PHE A 103 4.36 15.13 33.10
CA PHE A 103 2.95 14.72 33.16
C PHE A 103 2.66 13.83 34.37
N PHE A 104 3.61 12.97 34.78
CA PHE A 104 3.49 12.19 36.02
C PHE A 104 3.55 13.09 37.26
N ALA A 105 4.53 13.99 37.34
CA ALA A 105 4.71 14.90 38.47
C ALA A 105 3.48 15.81 38.68
N LEU A 106 2.85 16.27 37.61
CA LEU A 106 1.66 17.11 37.64
C LEU A 106 0.33 16.32 37.81
N GLY A 107 0.37 14.99 37.90
CA GLY A 107 -0.80 14.13 38.11
C GLY A 107 -1.75 14.02 36.91
N TYR A 108 -1.32 14.39 35.70
CA TYR A 108 -2.14 14.26 34.50
C TYR A 108 -2.40 12.79 34.14
N VAL A 109 -1.38 11.94 34.28
CA VAL A 109 -1.48 10.51 33.95
C VAL A 109 -2.55 9.81 34.80
N ASP A 110 -2.59 10.10 36.11
CA ASP A 110 -3.63 9.53 36.98
C ASP A 110 -5.03 10.04 36.66
N ARG A 111 -5.16 11.27 36.17
CA ARG A 111 -6.44 11.83 35.71
C ARG A 111 -6.90 11.15 34.45
N TRP A 112 -6.02 11.04 33.44
CA TRP A 112 -6.34 10.38 32.19
C TRP A 112 -6.67 8.89 32.40
N ALA A 113 -5.91 8.18 33.24
CA ALA A 113 -6.18 6.80 33.59
C ALA A 113 -7.55 6.63 34.28
N ARG A 114 -7.92 7.56 35.18
CA ARG A 114 -9.28 7.55 35.80
C ARG A 114 -10.37 7.83 34.76
N THR A 115 -10.13 8.77 33.85
CA THR A 115 -11.10 9.08 32.77
C THR A 115 -11.26 7.90 31.81
N ALA A 116 -10.15 7.30 31.38
CA ALA A 116 -10.17 6.19 30.44
C ALA A 116 -10.74 4.90 31.05
N PHE A 117 -10.31 4.54 32.26
CA PHE A 117 -10.53 3.21 32.85
C PHE A 117 -11.36 3.21 34.14
N GLY A 118 -11.70 4.38 34.68
CA GLY A 118 -12.36 4.51 35.99
C GLY A 118 -11.46 4.13 37.17
N ARG A 119 -10.13 4.03 36.97
CA ARG A 119 -9.14 3.55 37.96
C ARG A 119 -7.88 4.38 37.90
N SER A 120 -7.19 4.49 39.04
CA SER A 120 -5.86 5.11 39.08
C SER A 120 -4.79 4.19 38.44
N ARG A 121 -3.67 4.77 38.03
CA ARG A 121 -2.49 4.03 37.53
C ARG A 121 -2.05 2.91 38.49
N ALA A 122 -1.96 3.21 39.78
CA ALA A 122 -1.54 2.24 40.78
C ALA A 122 -2.49 1.02 40.85
N ALA A 123 -3.80 1.24 40.72
CA ALA A 123 -4.79 0.17 40.67
C ALA A 123 -4.66 -0.69 39.40
N LEU A 124 -4.40 -0.08 38.25
CA LEU A 124 -4.19 -0.80 36.98
C LEU A 124 -2.93 -1.67 37.01
N LEU A 125 -1.81 -1.14 37.50
CA LEU A 125 -0.56 -1.88 37.64
C LEU A 125 -0.69 -3.06 38.61
N LYS A 126 -1.33 -2.85 39.75
CA LYS A 126 -1.60 -3.92 40.76
C LYS A 126 -2.48 -5.02 40.19
N GLU A 127 -3.51 -4.69 39.41
CA GLU A 127 -4.37 -5.68 38.77
C GLU A 127 -3.64 -6.46 37.68
N ARG A 128 -2.77 -5.83 36.89
CA ARG A 128 -1.94 -6.50 35.89
C ARG A 128 -0.97 -7.50 36.52
N SER A 129 -0.33 -7.15 37.63
CA SER A 129 0.51 -8.10 38.40
C SER A 129 -0.33 -9.29 38.88
N ARG A 130 -1.52 -9.04 39.40
CA ARG A 130 -2.45 -10.10 39.82
C ARG A 130 -3.00 -10.94 38.68
N ARG A 131 -3.19 -10.37 37.47
CA ARG A 131 -3.62 -11.13 36.27
C ARG A 131 -2.51 -12.03 35.74
N LYS A 132 -1.25 -11.59 35.78
CA LYS A 132 -0.09 -12.45 35.45
C LYS A 132 -0.02 -13.66 36.40
N GLU A 133 -0.32 -13.45 37.67
CA GLU A 133 -0.35 -14.50 38.69
C GLU A 133 -1.59 -15.42 38.60
N LYS A 134 -2.73 -14.89 38.08
CA LYS A 134 -4.03 -15.60 38.00
C LYS A 134 -4.39 -16.10 36.59
N ALA A 135 -3.48 -16.09 35.63
CA ALA A 135 -3.73 -16.66 34.29
C ALA A 135 -4.11 -18.15 34.29
N ALA A 136 -4.20 -18.76 35.49
CA ALA A 136 -4.60 -20.15 35.71
C ALA A 136 -6.05 -20.36 36.15
N ILE A 137 -6.83 -19.33 36.49
CA ILE A 137 -8.18 -19.55 37.04
C ILE A 137 -9.18 -18.52 36.53
N SER A 138 -10.11 -18.96 35.68
CA SER A 138 -11.25 -18.17 35.22
C SER A 138 -12.29 -18.03 36.32
N THR A 139 -12.74 -16.86 36.66
CA THR A 139 -13.95 -16.70 37.45
C THR A 139 -14.76 -15.45 37.08
N GLY A 140 -16.05 -15.68 37.13
CA GLY A 140 -17.18 -14.86 36.76
C GLY A 140 -17.09 -13.36 37.07
N ARG A 141 -17.42 -12.60 36.05
CA ARG A 141 -17.48 -11.14 36.05
C ARG A 141 -18.76 -10.67 36.79
N ARG A 142 -18.62 -10.06 37.94
CA ARG A 142 -19.67 -9.16 38.45
C ARG A 142 -19.86 -8.03 37.45
N LYS A 143 -21.02 -8.03 36.75
CA LYS A 143 -21.45 -6.93 35.87
C LYS A 143 -21.80 -5.72 36.75
N SER A 144 -20.85 -4.84 37.01
CA SER A 144 -21.07 -3.58 37.71
C SER A 144 -21.87 -2.61 36.83
N ILE A 145 -22.70 -1.77 37.45
CA ILE A 145 -23.36 -0.61 36.82
C ILE A 145 -22.37 0.25 36.02
N TRP A 146 -21.12 0.30 36.45
CA TRP A 146 -20.01 0.92 35.69
C TRP A 146 -19.77 0.29 34.31
N ASN A 147 -19.94 -1.02 34.12
CA ASN A 147 -19.82 -1.65 32.81
C ASN A 147 -21.00 -1.27 31.89
N PHE A 148 -22.20 -1.05 32.48
CA PHE A 148 -23.34 -0.55 31.72
C PHE A 148 -23.13 0.90 31.26
N LEU A 149 -22.72 1.80 32.16
CA LEU A 149 -22.41 3.19 31.83
C LEU A 149 -21.22 3.30 30.87
N ARG A 150 -20.24 2.43 31.01
CA ARG A 150 -19.08 2.34 30.10
C ARG A 150 -19.47 1.93 28.68
N ASN A 151 -20.53 1.14 28.53
CA ASN A 151 -21.07 0.75 27.23
C ASN A 151 -21.91 1.86 26.55
N MET A 152 -22.32 2.89 27.29
CA MET A 152 -23.05 4.01 26.71
C MET A 152 -22.10 4.87 25.85
N HIS A 153 -22.46 5.06 24.59
CA HIS A 153 -21.67 5.84 23.61
C HIS A 153 -21.39 7.29 24.05
N LEU A 154 -22.21 7.86 24.93
CA LEU A 154 -22.11 9.21 25.47
C LEU A 154 -20.76 9.51 26.17
N PHE A 155 -20.07 8.50 26.71
CA PHE A 155 -18.80 8.65 27.43
C PHE A 155 -17.60 8.11 26.64
N SER A 156 -17.77 7.71 25.37
CA SER A 156 -16.68 7.17 24.56
C SER A 156 -15.65 8.24 24.17
N VAL A 157 -16.11 9.46 23.87
CA VAL A 157 -15.22 10.56 23.43
C VAL A 157 -14.23 10.98 24.51
N PRO A 158 -14.63 11.27 25.77
CA PRO A 158 -13.67 11.59 26.82
C PRO A 158 -12.68 10.44 27.09
N ARG A 159 -13.12 9.18 27.02
CA ARG A 159 -12.23 8.02 27.18
C ARG A 159 -11.24 7.90 26.04
N ALA A 160 -11.69 8.07 24.78
CA ALA A 160 -10.82 8.05 23.60
C ALA A 160 -9.75 9.14 23.68
N LEU A 161 -10.13 10.37 24.05
CA LEU A 161 -9.20 11.48 24.24
C LEU A 161 -8.18 11.20 25.36
N ALA A 162 -8.62 10.61 26.47
CA ALA A 162 -7.71 10.22 27.54
C ALA A 162 -6.74 9.13 27.12
N VAL A 163 -7.17 8.17 26.28
CA VAL A 163 -6.30 7.13 25.70
C VAL A 163 -5.30 7.72 24.70
N ASP A 164 -5.72 8.70 23.89
CA ASP A 164 -4.81 9.41 22.99
C ASP A 164 -3.69 10.13 23.76
N HIS A 165 -4.04 10.83 24.84
CA HIS A 165 -3.06 11.48 25.70
C HIS A 165 -2.09 10.50 26.37
N LEU A 166 -2.62 9.35 26.85
CA LEU A 166 -1.81 8.28 27.41
C LEU A 166 -0.91 7.62 26.35
N GLY A 167 -1.36 7.57 25.10
CA GLY A 167 -0.61 7.07 23.97
C GLY A 167 0.55 7.96 23.52
N ASN A 168 0.50 9.25 23.84
CA ASN A 168 1.58 10.20 23.54
C ASN A 168 2.68 10.24 24.63
N LEU A 169 2.59 9.44 25.69
CA LEU A 169 3.66 9.24 26.65
C LEU A 169 4.78 8.37 26.07
N ALA A 170 5.95 8.41 26.71
CA ALA A 170 7.05 7.52 26.34
C ALA A 170 6.57 6.04 26.27
N PRO A 171 7.10 5.26 25.31
CA PRO A 171 6.61 3.90 25.03
C PRO A 171 6.54 2.99 26.25
N GLU A 172 7.52 3.10 27.15
CA GLU A 172 7.61 2.33 28.38
C GLU A 172 6.41 2.53 29.32
N PHE A 173 5.86 3.76 29.34
CA PHE A 173 4.72 4.12 30.17
C PHE A 173 3.39 3.91 29.45
N SER A 174 3.33 4.23 28.18
CA SER A 174 2.08 4.20 27.38
C SER A 174 1.55 2.79 27.16
N GLN A 175 2.42 1.79 26.96
CA GLN A 175 2.04 0.41 26.64
C GLN A 175 0.99 -0.19 27.57
N VAL A 176 1.13 0.04 28.88
CA VAL A 176 0.20 -0.53 29.87
C VAL A 176 -1.22 -0.02 29.66
N PHE A 177 -1.34 1.29 29.41
CA PHE A 177 -2.63 1.95 29.24
C PHE A 177 -3.25 1.62 27.89
N VAL A 178 -2.45 1.63 26.85
CA VAL A 178 -2.94 1.40 25.50
C VAL A 178 -3.34 -0.07 25.32
N ALA A 179 -2.58 -1.02 25.87
CA ALA A 179 -2.94 -2.43 25.87
C ALA A 179 -4.28 -2.70 26.62
N GLU A 180 -4.54 -2.01 27.74
CA GLU A 180 -5.83 -2.11 28.44
C GLU A 180 -6.98 -1.48 27.63
N ALA A 181 -6.71 -0.38 26.90
CA ALA A 181 -7.69 0.28 26.05
C ALA A 181 -8.15 -0.56 24.85
N LEU A 182 -7.34 -1.51 24.35
CA LEU A 182 -7.77 -2.47 23.33
C LEU A 182 -8.90 -3.39 23.80
N HIS A 183 -9.14 -3.48 25.10
CA HIS A 183 -10.25 -4.24 25.66
C HIS A 183 -11.48 -3.36 25.97
N ASP A 184 -11.48 -2.09 25.53
CA ASP A 184 -12.65 -1.22 25.74
C ASP A 184 -13.85 -1.69 24.90
N PRO A 185 -15.07 -1.67 25.44
CA PRO A 185 -16.27 -2.03 24.69
C PRO A 185 -16.54 -1.10 23.49
N SER A 186 -16.09 0.15 23.55
CA SER A 186 -16.25 1.11 22.45
C SER A 186 -15.20 0.90 21.36
N ALA A 187 -15.64 0.65 20.12
CA ALA A 187 -14.77 0.56 18.96
C ALA A 187 -13.96 1.86 18.72
N GLN A 188 -14.52 3.02 19.08
CA GLN A 188 -13.82 4.30 18.97
C GLN A 188 -12.61 4.37 19.92
N VAL A 189 -12.75 3.91 21.16
CA VAL A 189 -11.65 3.88 22.12
C VAL A 189 -10.57 2.89 21.68
N ARG A 190 -10.98 1.68 21.23
CA ARG A 190 -10.04 0.69 20.69
C ARG A 190 -9.26 1.22 19.48
N ARG A 191 -9.94 1.95 18.58
CA ARG A 191 -9.28 2.56 17.42
C ARG A 191 -8.18 3.55 17.83
N VAL A 192 -8.47 4.45 18.76
CA VAL A 192 -7.47 5.40 19.27
C VAL A 192 -6.30 4.66 19.93
N ALA A 193 -6.58 3.59 20.66
CA ALA A 193 -5.54 2.73 21.22
C ALA A 193 -4.63 2.13 20.13
N VAL A 194 -5.22 1.61 19.06
CA VAL A 194 -4.48 1.07 17.92
C VAL A 194 -3.60 2.15 17.26
N GLU A 195 -4.14 3.35 17.04
CA GLU A 195 -3.38 4.48 16.48
C GLU A 195 -2.20 4.87 17.37
N ALA A 196 -2.40 4.89 18.67
CA ALA A 196 -1.34 5.20 19.65
C ALA A 196 -0.24 4.13 19.66
N ILE A 197 -0.58 2.85 19.57
CA ILE A 197 0.39 1.76 19.44
C ILE A 197 1.20 1.90 18.16
N GLY A 198 0.55 2.21 17.05
CA GLY A 198 1.21 2.38 15.75
C GLY A 198 2.22 3.53 15.74
N LYS A 199 1.95 4.62 16.48
CA LYS A 199 2.90 5.74 16.67
C LYS A 199 4.13 5.30 17.48
N ASN A 200 3.94 4.54 18.54
CA ASN A 200 4.99 4.15 19.49
C ASN A 200 5.88 2.99 18.99
N ARG A 201 5.41 2.19 18.02
CA ARG A 201 6.14 1.10 17.34
C ARG A 201 6.85 0.11 18.26
N HIS A 202 6.31 -0.18 19.43
CA HIS A 202 6.96 -1.13 20.33
C HIS A 202 6.68 -2.57 19.90
N PRO A 203 7.71 -3.42 19.64
CA PRO A 203 7.52 -4.76 19.08
C PRO A 203 6.59 -5.67 19.92
N ALA A 204 6.64 -5.56 21.25
CA ALA A 204 5.77 -6.33 22.15
C ALA A 204 4.26 -6.04 21.98
N ALA A 205 3.88 -4.97 21.27
CA ALA A 205 2.50 -4.65 20.97
C ALA A 205 1.98 -5.32 19.68
N ILE A 206 2.85 -5.86 18.83
CA ILE A 206 2.47 -6.51 17.57
C ILE A 206 1.46 -7.65 17.78
N PRO A 207 1.64 -8.59 18.73
CA PRO A 207 0.66 -9.63 18.98
C PRO A 207 -0.72 -9.10 19.37
N LEU A 208 -0.77 -7.97 20.10
CA LEU A 208 -2.03 -7.32 20.47
C LEU A 208 -2.73 -6.71 19.26
N LEU A 209 -1.98 -6.05 18.37
CA LEU A 209 -2.51 -5.51 17.12
C LEU A 209 -3.00 -6.62 16.18
N LEU A 210 -2.27 -7.73 16.09
CA LEU A 210 -2.67 -8.88 15.28
C LEU A 210 -3.95 -9.53 15.82
N GLU A 211 -4.11 -9.57 17.14
CA GLU A 211 -5.38 -10.03 17.75
C GLU A 211 -6.53 -9.07 17.50
N GLU A 212 -6.31 -7.74 17.51
CA GLU A 212 -7.31 -6.76 17.11
C GLU A 212 -7.65 -6.84 15.61
N LEU A 213 -6.65 -7.11 14.75
CA LEU A 213 -6.88 -7.38 13.34
C LEU A 213 -7.77 -8.61 13.15
N ARG A 214 -7.51 -9.70 13.89
CA ARG A 214 -8.34 -10.90 13.87
C ARG A 214 -9.78 -10.59 14.28
N LYS A 215 -9.98 -9.85 15.38
CA LYS A 215 -11.32 -9.45 15.84
C LYS A 215 -12.03 -8.59 14.80
N ALA A 216 -11.34 -7.62 14.20
CA ALA A 216 -11.90 -6.77 13.17
C ALA A 216 -12.34 -7.56 11.92
N VAL A 217 -11.58 -8.61 11.57
CA VAL A 217 -11.94 -9.56 10.50
C VAL A 217 -13.19 -10.36 10.87
N ASP A 218 -13.26 -10.89 12.10
CA ASP A 218 -14.37 -11.70 12.57
C ASP A 218 -15.67 -10.89 12.71
N GLU A 219 -15.55 -9.64 13.17
CA GLU A 219 -16.67 -8.69 13.31
C GLU A 219 -17.10 -8.06 11.96
N GLY A 220 -16.33 -8.21 10.90
CA GLY A 220 -16.56 -7.53 9.62
C GLY A 220 -16.41 -6.01 9.71
N ASN A 221 -15.61 -5.51 10.65
CA ASN A 221 -15.43 -4.08 10.90
C ASN A 221 -14.29 -3.50 10.05
N ASP A 222 -14.61 -3.03 8.84
CA ASP A 222 -13.62 -2.51 7.89
C ASP A 222 -12.85 -1.27 8.40
N VAL A 223 -13.46 -0.43 9.23
CA VAL A 223 -12.79 0.75 9.80
C VAL A 223 -11.71 0.33 10.79
N SER A 224 -12.04 -0.56 11.72
CA SER A 224 -11.06 -1.11 12.67
C SER A 224 -9.97 -1.89 11.95
N LEU A 225 -10.32 -2.66 10.91
CA LEU A 225 -9.38 -3.41 10.10
C LEU A 225 -8.34 -2.51 9.42
N ARG A 226 -8.79 -1.44 8.76
CA ARG A 226 -7.89 -0.47 8.10
C ARG A 226 -6.99 0.23 9.10
N THR A 227 -7.52 0.67 10.23
CA THR A 227 -6.74 1.35 11.27
C THR A 227 -5.68 0.43 11.85
N THR A 228 -6.04 -0.83 12.15
CA THR A 228 -5.10 -1.82 12.71
C THR A 228 -4.02 -2.18 11.70
N LYS A 229 -4.39 -2.37 10.43
CA LYS A 229 -3.42 -2.60 9.36
C LYS A 229 -2.45 -1.42 9.22
N SER A 230 -2.95 -0.18 9.21
CA SER A 230 -2.11 1.02 9.13
C SER A 230 -1.13 1.12 10.30
N ALA A 231 -1.54 0.75 11.51
CA ALA A 231 -0.67 0.71 12.66
C ALA A 231 0.43 -0.36 12.52
N LEU A 232 0.08 -1.55 12.01
CA LEU A 232 1.03 -2.64 11.76
C LEU A 232 2.04 -2.31 10.66
N VAL A 233 1.65 -1.57 9.62
CA VAL A 233 2.56 -1.13 8.54
C VAL A 233 3.61 -0.11 9.03
N CYS A 234 3.42 0.50 10.20
CA CYS A 234 4.41 1.39 10.79
C CYS A 234 5.67 0.66 11.31
N TYR A 235 5.61 -0.64 11.50
CA TYR A 235 6.74 -1.47 11.96
C TYR A 235 7.80 -1.69 10.86
N ASN A 236 8.95 -2.26 11.22
CA ASN A 236 10.09 -2.45 10.35
C ASN A 236 10.28 -3.93 9.96
N LEU A 237 11.29 -4.22 9.11
CA LEU A 237 11.61 -5.59 8.69
C LEU A 237 11.99 -6.51 9.85
N GLU A 238 12.74 -6.00 10.81
CA GLU A 238 13.16 -6.71 12.02
C GLU A 238 12.01 -7.19 12.90
N ASP A 239 10.84 -6.58 12.76
CA ASP A 239 9.64 -6.91 13.52
C ASP A 239 8.79 -8.01 12.86
N ILE A 240 9.05 -8.35 11.59
CA ILE A 240 8.27 -9.33 10.83
C ILE A 240 8.22 -10.73 11.50
N PRO A 241 9.24 -11.23 12.20
CA PRO A 241 9.15 -12.50 12.92
C PRO A 241 7.94 -12.61 13.86
N HIS A 242 7.49 -11.50 14.43
CA HIS A 242 6.30 -11.47 15.29
C HIS A 242 4.97 -11.75 14.55
N PHE A 243 4.95 -11.59 13.22
CA PHE A 243 3.77 -11.86 12.38
C PHE A 243 3.65 -13.34 11.97
N VAL A 244 4.77 -14.07 11.99
CA VAL A 244 4.88 -15.46 11.49
C VAL A 244 3.83 -16.43 12.07
N PRO A 245 3.50 -16.40 13.39
CA PRO A 245 2.49 -17.28 13.95
C PRO A 245 1.11 -17.12 13.28
N PHE A 246 0.76 -15.91 12.85
CA PHE A 246 -0.52 -15.59 12.22
C PHE A 246 -0.60 -16.01 10.75
N LEU A 247 0.52 -16.32 10.10
CA LEU A 247 0.56 -16.92 8.75
C LEU A 247 -0.04 -18.33 8.71
N SER A 248 -0.16 -19.00 9.87
CA SER A 248 -0.81 -20.30 10.00
C SER A 248 -2.20 -20.22 10.62
N HIS A 249 -2.79 -19.01 10.72
CA HIS A 249 -4.12 -18.82 11.30
C HIS A 249 -5.20 -19.53 10.47
N PRO A 250 -6.22 -20.18 11.08
CA PRO A 250 -7.26 -20.90 10.35
C PRO A 250 -8.07 -20.00 9.41
N SER A 251 -8.34 -18.74 9.80
CA SER A 251 -9.07 -17.79 8.95
C SER A 251 -8.22 -17.32 7.78
N ARG A 252 -8.70 -17.58 6.54
CA ARG A 252 -8.13 -17.07 5.29
C ARG A 252 -7.93 -15.56 5.30
N ARG A 253 -8.96 -14.81 5.76
CA ARG A 253 -8.91 -13.33 5.77
C ARG A 253 -7.79 -12.81 6.66
N VAL A 254 -7.57 -13.44 7.81
CA VAL A 254 -6.47 -13.07 8.72
C VAL A 254 -5.12 -13.30 8.02
N ARG A 255 -4.89 -14.49 7.43
CA ARG A 255 -3.64 -14.76 6.70
C ARG A 255 -3.41 -13.78 5.56
N PHE A 256 -4.46 -13.49 4.77
CA PHE A 256 -4.38 -12.50 3.69
C PHE A 256 -3.93 -11.13 4.18
N PHE A 257 -4.56 -10.59 5.24
CA PHE A 257 -4.20 -9.26 5.75
C PHE A 257 -2.83 -9.23 6.41
N VAL A 258 -2.40 -10.32 7.04
CA VAL A 258 -1.05 -10.45 7.60
C VAL A 258 0.00 -10.44 6.49
N VAL A 259 -0.17 -11.25 5.44
CA VAL A 259 0.73 -11.25 4.28
C VAL A 259 0.76 -9.89 3.58
N ASP A 260 -0.41 -9.26 3.41
CA ASP A 260 -0.51 -7.94 2.78
C ASP A 260 0.15 -6.83 3.61
N THR A 261 0.07 -6.91 4.94
CA THR A 261 0.79 -6.00 5.85
C THR A 261 2.31 -6.17 5.71
N ILE A 262 2.78 -7.41 5.70
CA ILE A 262 4.21 -7.72 5.51
C ILE A 262 4.71 -7.22 4.15
N ARG A 263 3.90 -7.38 3.09
CA ARG A 263 4.19 -6.83 1.76
C ARG A 263 4.42 -5.31 1.82
N GLU A 264 3.52 -4.57 2.47
CA GLU A 264 3.67 -3.11 2.59
C GLU A 264 4.90 -2.69 3.40
N ILE A 265 5.25 -3.44 4.45
CA ILE A 265 6.50 -3.23 5.21
C ILE A 265 7.71 -3.45 4.30
N CYS A 266 7.73 -4.52 3.52
CA CYS A 266 8.79 -4.83 2.57
C CYS A 266 8.94 -3.74 1.49
N GLU A 267 7.84 -3.30 0.89
CA GLU A 267 7.83 -2.25 -0.12
C GLU A 267 8.33 -0.90 0.42
N LYS A 268 7.91 -0.55 1.64
CA LYS A 268 8.37 0.67 2.32
C LYS A 268 9.88 0.63 2.55
N SER A 269 10.40 -0.49 3.01
CA SER A 269 11.82 -0.67 3.31
C SER A 269 12.67 -0.68 2.03
N SER A 270 12.17 -1.26 0.93
CA SER A 270 12.86 -1.28 -0.37
C SER A 270 13.02 0.12 -0.99
N ARG A 271 12.10 1.05 -0.74
CA ARG A 271 12.16 2.42 -1.29
C ARG A 271 13.24 3.29 -0.64
N PHE A 272 13.64 2.98 0.57
CA PHE A 272 14.62 3.76 1.36
C PHE A 272 16.03 3.16 1.36
N ALA A 273 16.24 2.01 0.71
CA ALA A 273 17.58 1.42 0.61
C ALA A 273 18.45 2.23 -0.36
N PRO A 274 19.65 2.68 0.02
CA PRO A 274 20.54 3.42 -0.87
C PRO A 274 20.93 2.55 -2.06
N VAL A 275 20.79 3.11 -3.28
CA VAL A 275 21.17 2.45 -4.53
C VAL A 275 22.70 2.41 -4.61
N SER A 276 23.31 1.25 -4.44
CA SER A 276 24.73 1.05 -4.78
C SER A 276 24.85 0.95 -6.31
N THR A 277 25.27 2.04 -6.94
CA THR A 277 25.60 2.10 -8.37
C THR A 277 26.88 1.30 -8.63
N GLN A 278 26.77 0.02 -8.91
CA GLN A 278 27.81 -0.75 -9.59
C GLN A 278 27.16 -1.50 -10.76
N GLY A 279 27.31 -0.94 -11.95
CA GLY A 279 26.89 -1.57 -13.20
C GLY A 279 26.35 -0.56 -14.21
N THR A 280 27.07 -0.40 -15.30
CA THR A 280 26.73 0.40 -16.48
C THR A 280 25.40 -0.06 -17.08
N GLY A 281 24.33 0.62 -16.74
CA GLY A 281 23.00 0.41 -17.28
C GLY A 281 22.04 1.36 -16.59
N SER A 282 21.42 2.25 -17.35
CA SER A 282 20.42 3.22 -16.87
C SER A 282 19.13 2.53 -16.42
N GLY A 283 19.19 1.78 -15.33
CA GLY A 283 18.03 1.16 -14.69
C GLY A 283 18.14 1.34 -13.18
N THR A 284 17.16 1.98 -12.57
CA THR A 284 17.00 2.03 -11.12
C THR A 284 16.73 0.62 -10.60
N THR A 285 17.78 -0.12 -10.27
CA THR A 285 17.64 -1.44 -9.64
C THR A 285 17.15 -1.26 -8.22
N ARG A 286 15.90 -1.59 -7.97
CA ARG A 286 15.37 -1.65 -6.59
C ARG A 286 16.13 -2.75 -5.85
N LEU A 287 16.82 -2.35 -4.79
CA LEU A 287 17.53 -3.29 -3.92
C LEU A 287 16.53 -4.23 -3.26
N GLY A 288 16.79 -5.53 -3.36
CA GLY A 288 16.05 -6.53 -2.60
C GLY A 288 16.32 -6.43 -1.10
N ILE A 289 15.46 -7.05 -0.30
CA ILE A 289 15.66 -7.21 1.14
C ILE A 289 16.81 -8.19 1.36
N ARG A 290 17.82 -7.81 2.15
CA ARG A 290 18.93 -8.69 2.47
C ARG A 290 18.44 -9.90 3.26
N ARG A 291 19.10 -11.03 3.05
CA ARG A 291 18.78 -12.27 3.75
C ARG A 291 18.82 -12.13 5.28
N GLU A 292 19.69 -11.26 5.76
CA GLU A 292 19.93 -10.99 7.16
C GLU A 292 18.81 -10.20 7.84
N ASP A 293 18.13 -9.31 7.06
CA ASP A 293 17.12 -8.39 7.58
C ASP A 293 15.81 -9.09 7.99
N LEU A 294 15.51 -10.27 7.45
CA LEU A 294 14.23 -10.97 7.69
C LEU A 294 14.35 -12.23 8.55
N GLY A 295 15.55 -12.70 8.83
CA GLY A 295 15.79 -13.98 9.50
C GLY A 295 15.48 -15.22 8.63
N ALA A 296 16.27 -16.26 8.77
CA ALA A 296 16.17 -17.47 7.93
C ALA A 296 14.83 -18.22 8.12
N GLU A 297 14.33 -18.27 9.35
CA GLU A 297 13.07 -18.96 9.69
C GLU A 297 11.86 -18.29 9.05
N THR A 298 11.77 -16.95 9.16
CA THR A 298 10.67 -16.16 8.55
C THR A 298 10.63 -16.37 7.04
N ARG A 299 11.79 -16.30 6.39
CA ARG A 299 11.91 -16.55 4.95
C ARG A 299 11.43 -17.94 4.57
N GLN A 300 11.84 -18.96 5.33
CA GLN A 300 11.45 -20.34 5.09
C GLN A 300 9.92 -20.54 5.18
N VAL A 301 9.26 -19.86 6.12
CA VAL A 301 7.79 -19.91 6.23
C VAL A 301 7.13 -19.32 4.98
N PHE A 302 7.62 -18.21 4.43
CA PHE A 302 7.11 -17.67 3.18
C PHE A 302 7.32 -18.63 2.02
N LEU A 303 8.53 -19.17 1.86
CA LEU A 303 8.91 -20.04 0.76
C LEU A 303 8.19 -21.40 0.78
N THR A 304 7.68 -21.82 1.93
CA THR A 304 6.99 -23.10 2.07
C THR A 304 5.49 -22.94 2.29
N LYS A 305 5.06 -22.26 3.35
CA LYS A 305 3.64 -22.20 3.75
C LYS A 305 2.82 -21.24 2.89
N VAL A 306 3.36 -20.04 2.58
CA VAL A 306 2.60 -19.03 1.83
C VAL A 306 2.48 -19.41 0.37
N VAL A 307 3.54 -20.00 -0.23
CA VAL A 307 3.53 -20.51 -1.62
C VAL A 307 2.50 -21.64 -1.79
N SER A 308 2.29 -22.45 -0.76
CA SER A 308 1.38 -23.58 -0.78
C SER A 308 0.06 -23.33 -0.04
N ASP A 309 -0.28 -22.08 0.27
CA ASP A 309 -1.57 -21.77 0.90
C ASP A 309 -2.74 -22.25 0.03
N THR A 310 -3.77 -22.80 0.65
CA THR A 310 -4.95 -23.31 -0.04
C THR A 310 -5.71 -22.23 -0.81
N PHE A 311 -5.54 -20.96 -0.44
CA PHE A 311 -6.25 -19.84 -1.04
C PHE A 311 -5.37 -19.01 -1.98
N ALA A 312 -5.84 -18.84 -3.19
CA ALA A 312 -5.14 -18.16 -4.27
C ALA A 312 -4.76 -16.70 -3.96
N ASP A 313 -5.59 -15.97 -3.23
CA ASP A 313 -5.33 -14.58 -2.84
C ASP A 313 -4.16 -14.46 -1.84
N VAL A 314 -4.01 -15.43 -0.94
CA VAL A 314 -2.86 -15.49 -0.02
C VAL A 314 -1.59 -15.81 -0.81
N ARG A 315 -1.62 -16.80 -1.73
CA ARG A 315 -0.48 -17.13 -2.60
C ARG A 315 -0.05 -15.94 -3.46
N ALA A 316 -1.02 -15.26 -4.08
CA ALA A 316 -0.76 -14.08 -4.92
C ALA A 316 -0.11 -12.92 -4.13
N ARG A 317 -0.55 -12.67 -2.90
CA ARG A 317 0.09 -11.68 -2.02
C ARG A 317 1.46 -12.12 -1.56
N GLY A 318 1.63 -13.42 -1.30
CA GLY A 318 2.92 -14.02 -0.95
C GLY A 318 3.97 -13.84 -2.03
N ALA A 319 3.60 -13.94 -3.31
CA ALA A 319 4.49 -13.68 -4.43
C ALA A 319 5.16 -12.30 -4.32
N ALA A 320 4.40 -11.26 -3.94
CA ALA A 320 4.91 -9.91 -3.79
C ALA A 320 5.95 -9.77 -2.67
N VAL A 321 5.81 -10.52 -1.57
CA VAL A 321 6.82 -10.57 -0.50
C VAL A 321 8.07 -11.32 -0.96
N ILE A 322 7.87 -12.51 -1.54
CA ILE A 322 8.97 -13.41 -1.98
C ILE A 322 9.85 -12.73 -3.04
N ALA A 323 9.27 -11.94 -3.93
CA ALA A 323 10.02 -11.24 -4.97
C ALA A 323 11.06 -10.24 -4.42
N HIS A 324 10.89 -9.77 -3.18
CA HIS A 324 11.89 -8.92 -2.52
C HIS A 324 13.14 -9.71 -2.04
N PHE A 325 13.08 -11.04 -1.91
CA PHE A 325 14.20 -11.82 -1.38
C PHE A 325 15.37 -11.97 -2.37
N ARG A 326 15.12 -11.99 -3.65
CA ARG A 326 16.10 -11.99 -4.75
C ARG A 326 17.21 -13.03 -4.65
N ASP A 327 16.88 -14.25 -4.25
CA ASP A 327 17.79 -15.39 -4.23
C ASP A 327 17.23 -16.58 -5.03
N VAL A 328 18.02 -17.63 -5.16
CA VAL A 328 17.66 -18.84 -5.91
C VAL A 328 16.37 -19.48 -5.37
N GLN A 329 16.22 -19.55 -4.04
CA GLN A 329 15.03 -20.12 -3.42
C GLN A 329 13.77 -19.30 -3.71
N ALA A 330 13.88 -17.97 -3.70
CA ALA A 330 12.79 -17.08 -4.09
C ALA A 330 12.46 -17.25 -5.58
N ALA A 331 13.46 -17.37 -6.45
CA ALA A 331 13.23 -17.65 -7.87
C ALA A 331 12.48 -18.96 -8.07
N ASP A 332 12.85 -20.02 -7.35
CA ASP A 332 12.16 -21.31 -7.41
C ASP A 332 10.73 -21.26 -6.90
N ALA A 333 10.48 -20.50 -5.83
CA ALA A 333 9.14 -20.26 -5.32
C ALA A 333 8.28 -19.46 -6.31
N LEU A 334 8.83 -18.41 -6.93
CA LEU A 334 8.15 -17.63 -7.95
C LEU A 334 7.87 -18.44 -9.22
N ARG A 335 8.79 -19.36 -9.65
CA ARG A 335 8.53 -20.29 -10.77
C ARG A 335 7.31 -21.15 -10.50
N LYS A 336 7.15 -21.67 -9.27
CA LYS A 336 5.95 -22.43 -8.88
C LYS A 336 4.69 -21.59 -9.00
N LEU A 337 4.74 -20.33 -8.54
CA LEU A 337 3.59 -19.41 -8.61
C LEU A 337 3.29 -18.92 -10.03
N LEU A 338 4.29 -18.81 -10.92
CA LEU A 338 4.08 -18.55 -12.36
C LEU A 338 3.38 -19.72 -13.07
N ALA A 339 3.50 -20.94 -12.52
CA ALA A 339 2.82 -22.14 -12.99
C ALA A 339 1.61 -22.55 -12.12
N ASP A 340 1.10 -21.65 -11.27
CA ASP A 340 -0.03 -21.94 -10.37
C ASP A 340 -1.28 -22.32 -11.17
N GLU A 341 -2.12 -23.19 -10.63
CA GLU A 341 -3.40 -23.59 -11.23
C GLU A 341 -4.35 -22.41 -11.42
N ASN A 342 -4.29 -21.44 -10.50
CA ASN A 342 -5.16 -20.26 -10.50
C ASN A 342 -4.58 -19.11 -11.33
N GLU A 343 -5.33 -18.66 -12.34
CA GLU A 343 -4.93 -17.55 -13.23
C GLU A 343 -4.61 -16.26 -12.49
N PHE A 344 -5.31 -15.98 -11.38
CA PHE A 344 -5.09 -14.77 -10.58
C PHE A 344 -3.70 -14.78 -9.93
N VAL A 345 -3.25 -15.97 -9.45
CA VAL A 345 -1.90 -16.12 -8.88
C VAL A 345 -0.86 -15.92 -9.96
N ARG A 346 -1.00 -16.58 -11.13
CA ARG A 346 -0.05 -16.41 -12.26
C ARG A 346 0.05 -14.95 -12.70
N LEU A 347 -1.11 -14.30 -12.91
CA LEU A 347 -1.18 -12.89 -13.31
C LEU A 347 -0.46 -11.96 -12.31
N HIS A 348 -0.75 -12.13 -11.01
CA HIS A 348 -0.12 -11.32 -9.98
C HIS A 348 1.37 -11.58 -9.87
N THR A 349 1.81 -12.83 -10.01
CA THR A 349 3.23 -13.19 -9.96
C THR A 349 4.00 -12.56 -11.14
N VAL A 350 3.45 -12.59 -12.36
CA VAL A 350 4.06 -11.91 -13.52
C VAL A 350 4.21 -10.40 -13.27
N ARG A 351 3.16 -9.74 -12.77
CA ARG A 351 3.19 -8.31 -12.45
C ARG A 351 4.20 -7.97 -11.36
N VAL A 352 4.29 -8.79 -10.33
CA VAL A 352 5.27 -8.63 -9.26
C VAL A 352 6.69 -8.75 -9.80
N CYS A 353 6.97 -9.70 -10.70
CA CYS A 353 8.27 -9.81 -11.37
C CYS A 353 8.64 -8.53 -12.13
N ASN A 354 7.65 -7.87 -12.75
CA ASN A 354 7.84 -6.57 -13.37
C ASN A 354 8.18 -5.48 -12.36
N ASP A 355 7.39 -5.36 -11.30
CA ASP A 355 7.52 -4.28 -10.30
C ASP A 355 8.87 -4.29 -9.58
N VAL A 356 9.43 -5.47 -9.33
CA VAL A 356 10.76 -5.64 -8.70
C VAL A 356 11.88 -5.92 -9.69
N PHE A 357 11.60 -5.94 -10.98
CA PHE A 357 12.56 -6.19 -12.05
C PHE A 357 13.34 -7.51 -11.89
N TYR A 358 12.62 -8.64 -11.84
CA TYR A 358 13.20 -9.96 -11.60
C TYR A 358 13.65 -10.63 -12.92
N SER A 359 14.78 -10.18 -13.47
CA SER A 359 15.28 -10.59 -14.78
C SER A 359 15.67 -12.07 -14.90
N ASP A 360 15.94 -12.74 -13.77
CA ASP A 360 16.34 -14.16 -13.75
C ASP A 360 15.17 -15.10 -14.11
N LEU A 361 13.94 -14.58 -14.05
CA LEU A 361 12.73 -15.31 -14.41
C LEU A 361 12.26 -15.06 -15.85
N VAL A 362 13.08 -14.42 -16.69
CA VAL A 362 12.74 -14.17 -18.10
C VAL A 362 12.29 -15.44 -18.83
N PRO A 363 12.97 -16.61 -18.72
CA PRO A 363 12.52 -17.84 -19.39
C PRO A 363 11.16 -18.33 -18.89
N ASP A 364 10.86 -18.10 -17.61
CA ASP A 364 9.59 -18.50 -17.00
C ASP A 364 8.44 -17.58 -17.43
N ILE A 365 8.72 -16.27 -17.56
CA ILE A 365 7.77 -15.27 -18.05
C ILE A 365 7.48 -15.49 -19.53
N VAL A 366 8.48 -15.90 -20.33
CA VAL A 366 8.27 -16.29 -21.74
C VAL A 366 7.25 -17.43 -21.85
N ARG A 367 7.28 -18.41 -20.95
CA ARG A 367 6.26 -19.48 -20.93
C ARG A 367 4.85 -18.95 -20.68
N CYS A 368 4.72 -17.86 -19.91
CA CYS A 368 3.43 -17.21 -19.67
C CYS A 368 2.83 -16.54 -20.93
N LEU A 369 3.61 -16.32 -22.00
CA LEU A 369 3.07 -15.88 -23.29
C LEU A 369 2.16 -16.90 -23.96
N ALA A 370 2.27 -18.19 -23.58
CA ALA A 370 1.39 -19.27 -24.00
C ALA A 370 0.26 -19.56 -23.03
N ASP A 371 0.03 -18.73 -22.02
CA ASP A 371 -1.02 -18.96 -21.01
C ASP A 371 -2.41 -19.01 -21.66
N SER A 372 -3.28 -19.88 -21.14
CA SER A 372 -4.67 -19.99 -21.61
C SER A 372 -5.46 -18.68 -21.42
N LYS A 373 -5.05 -17.84 -20.47
CA LYS A 373 -5.72 -16.59 -20.11
C LYS A 373 -5.04 -15.37 -20.71
N TRP A 374 -5.78 -14.59 -21.47
CA TRP A 374 -5.25 -13.43 -22.20
C TRP A 374 -4.58 -12.39 -21.30
N ARG A 375 -5.13 -12.17 -20.08
CA ARG A 375 -4.54 -11.22 -19.09
C ARG A 375 -3.15 -11.62 -18.63
N VAL A 376 -2.90 -12.93 -18.52
CA VAL A 376 -1.57 -13.45 -18.16
C VAL A 376 -0.60 -13.24 -19.32
N ARG A 377 -1.03 -13.55 -20.56
CA ARG A 377 -0.22 -13.32 -21.78
C ARG A 377 0.14 -11.83 -21.93
N GLU A 378 -0.85 -10.95 -21.77
CA GLU A 378 -0.64 -9.49 -21.83
C GLU A 378 0.37 -9.02 -20.77
N ALA A 379 0.18 -9.43 -19.52
CA ALA A 379 1.11 -9.08 -18.45
C ALA A 379 2.53 -9.60 -18.71
N ALA A 380 2.66 -10.81 -19.27
CA ALA A 380 3.97 -11.38 -19.64
C ALA A 380 4.65 -10.56 -20.74
N ALA A 381 3.92 -10.18 -21.80
CA ALA A 381 4.46 -9.33 -22.87
C ALA A 381 4.90 -7.96 -22.33
N GLN A 382 4.09 -7.32 -21.48
CA GLN A 382 4.41 -6.05 -20.83
C GLN A 382 5.65 -6.16 -19.94
N THR A 383 5.76 -7.25 -19.18
CA THR A 383 6.90 -7.50 -18.27
C THR A 383 8.19 -7.71 -19.06
N LEU A 384 8.15 -8.50 -20.14
CA LEU A 384 9.32 -8.72 -21.00
C LEU A 384 9.76 -7.42 -21.68
N ASN A 385 8.81 -6.60 -22.13
CA ASN A 385 9.13 -5.28 -22.68
C ASN A 385 9.80 -4.38 -21.62
N ALA A 386 9.30 -4.35 -20.41
CA ALA A 386 9.87 -3.56 -19.32
C ALA A 386 11.30 -4.01 -18.92
N PHE A 387 11.67 -5.27 -19.19
CA PHE A 387 13.02 -5.79 -18.95
C PHE A 387 14.06 -5.35 -19.99
N GLY A 388 13.68 -4.41 -20.87
CA GLY A 388 14.58 -3.82 -21.88
C GLY A 388 15.06 -4.83 -22.90
N HIS A 389 16.26 -4.61 -23.45
CA HIS A 389 16.79 -5.36 -24.59
C HIS A 389 16.73 -6.89 -24.40
N ARG A 390 17.12 -7.40 -23.24
CA ARG A 390 17.09 -8.85 -22.96
C ARG A 390 15.67 -9.43 -23.03
N GLY A 391 14.70 -8.75 -22.40
CA GLY A 391 13.31 -9.23 -22.40
C GLY A 391 12.66 -9.08 -23.76
N VAL A 392 12.93 -7.98 -24.46
CA VAL A 392 12.40 -7.71 -25.81
C VAL A 392 12.90 -8.74 -26.81
N ASN A 393 14.19 -9.13 -26.75
CA ASN A 393 14.73 -10.15 -27.65
C ASN A 393 14.09 -11.51 -27.42
N GLU A 394 13.82 -11.90 -26.17
CA GLU A 394 13.11 -13.14 -25.87
C GLU A 394 11.64 -13.07 -26.29
N LEU A 395 10.98 -11.91 -26.17
CA LEU A 395 9.65 -11.67 -26.70
C LEU A 395 9.61 -11.87 -28.22
N TYR A 396 10.59 -11.33 -28.95
CA TYR A 396 10.71 -11.47 -30.40
C TYR A 396 10.99 -12.91 -30.81
N ARG A 397 11.91 -13.62 -30.14
CA ARG A 397 12.19 -15.05 -30.41
C ARG A 397 10.96 -15.89 -30.24
N TYR A 398 10.22 -15.68 -29.16
CA TYR A 398 8.95 -16.39 -28.96
C TYR A 398 7.93 -16.04 -30.03
N PHE A 399 7.77 -14.75 -30.38
CA PHE A 399 6.83 -14.28 -31.41
C PHE A 399 7.03 -14.97 -32.75
N ILE A 400 8.28 -15.09 -33.21
CA ILE A 400 8.61 -15.72 -34.49
C ILE A 400 8.16 -17.17 -34.55
N VAL A 401 8.39 -17.94 -33.46
CA VAL A 401 8.07 -19.37 -33.43
C VAL A 401 6.65 -19.66 -32.94
N ALA A 402 5.93 -18.66 -32.44
CA ALA A 402 4.60 -18.81 -31.89
C ALA A 402 3.62 -19.41 -32.92
N LYS A 403 3.06 -20.58 -32.61
CA LYS A 403 2.01 -21.23 -33.41
C LYS A 403 0.62 -20.76 -32.99
N ASP A 404 0.46 -20.35 -31.72
CA ASP A 404 -0.79 -19.82 -31.20
C ASP A 404 -1.03 -18.41 -31.75
N ARG A 405 -2.10 -18.27 -32.54
CA ARG A 405 -2.52 -17.01 -33.16
C ARG A 405 -2.84 -15.94 -32.13
N TYR A 406 -3.50 -16.31 -31.02
CA TYR A 406 -3.88 -15.34 -29.98
C TYR A 406 -2.66 -14.79 -29.26
N ALA A 407 -1.66 -15.61 -28.97
CA ALA A 407 -0.39 -15.15 -28.40
C ALA A 407 0.34 -14.20 -29.36
N ALA A 408 0.40 -14.55 -30.64
CA ALA A 408 1.04 -13.72 -31.66
C ALA A 408 0.31 -12.37 -31.87
N GLU A 409 -1.02 -12.35 -31.88
CA GLU A 409 -1.82 -11.13 -31.94
C GLU A 409 -1.56 -10.23 -30.72
N GLN A 410 -1.53 -10.79 -29.50
CA GLN A 410 -1.23 -10.04 -28.28
C GLN A 410 0.16 -9.39 -28.30
N ILE A 411 1.16 -10.11 -28.77
CA ILE A 411 2.53 -9.57 -28.90
C ILE A 411 2.56 -8.47 -29.94
N THR A 412 1.87 -8.63 -31.06
CA THR A 412 1.79 -7.60 -32.11
C THR A 412 1.15 -6.32 -31.58
N GLU A 413 0.06 -6.44 -30.81
CA GLU A 413 -0.57 -5.29 -30.14
C GLU A 413 0.39 -4.60 -29.17
N GLU A 414 1.15 -5.37 -28.39
CA GLU A 414 2.15 -4.81 -27.48
C GLU A 414 3.26 -4.07 -28.24
N ILE A 415 3.78 -4.62 -29.34
CA ILE A 415 4.77 -3.97 -30.21
C ILE A 415 4.24 -2.63 -30.71
N GLN A 416 2.97 -2.58 -31.14
CA GLN A 416 2.36 -1.35 -31.65
C GLN A 416 2.09 -0.33 -30.54
N ARG A 417 1.54 -0.77 -29.43
CA ARG A 417 1.14 0.09 -28.31
C ARG A 417 2.31 0.75 -27.60
N THR A 418 3.43 0.04 -27.46
CA THR A 418 4.62 0.51 -26.73
C THR A 418 5.64 1.20 -27.61
N GLY A 419 5.42 1.23 -28.92
CA GLY A 419 6.37 1.82 -29.86
C GLY A 419 7.63 0.97 -30.10
N LEU A 420 7.61 -0.33 -29.77
CA LEU A 420 8.71 -1.27 -30.06
C LEU A 420 9.01 -1.37 -31.57
N ILE A 421 8.09 -0.93 -32.41
CA ILE A 421 8.37 -0.77 -33.85
C ILE A 421 9.58 0.13 -34.10
N ARG A 422 9.79 1.17 -33.28
CA ARG A 422 10.96 2.04 -33.38
C ARG A 422 12.25 1.28 -33.07
N THR A 423 12.25 0.45 -32.03
CA THR A 423 13.41 -0.40 -31.67
C THR A 423 13.72 -1.40 -32.77
N ILE A 424 12.69 -1.97 -33.42
CA ILE A 424 12.84 -2.82 -34.60
C ILE A 424 13.55 -2.05 -35.74
N LEU A 425 13.10 -0.82 -36.05
CA LEU A 425 13.68 0.01 -37.11
C LEU A 425 15.12 0.44 -36.78
N GLU A 426 15.42 0.74 -35.54
CA GLU A 426 16.77 1.05 -35.07
C GLU A 426 17.69 -0.17 -35.23
N ALA A 427 17.26 -1.38 -34.84
CA ALA A 427 18.01 -2.62 -35.01
C ALA A 427 18.27 -2.94 -36.47
N LEU A 428 17.29 -2.75 -37.37
CA LEU A 428 17.44 -2.91 -38.80
C LEU A 428 18.45 -1.90 -39.41
N SER A 429 18.55 -0.71 -38.80
CA SER A 429 19.45 0.35 -39.27
C SER A 429 20.89 0.17 -38.79
N THR A 430 21.10 -0.40 -37.62
CA THR A 430 22.44 -0.61 -37.03
C THR A 430 23.12 -1.89 -37.52
N GLY A 431 22.35 -2.87 -37.99
CA GLY A 431 22.90 -4.15 -38.47
C GLY A 431 23.25 -5.13 -37.32
N GLY A 432 23.89 -6.26 -37.67
CA GLY A 432 24.31 -7.27 -36.71
C GLY A 432 23.24 -8.35 -36.39
N GLU A 433 23.41 -9.09 -35.30
CA GLU A 433 22.50 -10.19 -34.91
C GLU A 433 21.07 -9.70 -34.63
N ASP A 434 20.92 -8.53 -34.04
CA ASP A 434 19.62 -7.93 -33.76
C ASP A 434 18.83 -7.54 -35.02
N ALA A 435 19.54 -7.20 -36.12
CA ALA A 435 18.87 -6.90 -37.39
C ALA A 435 18.21 -8.13 -38.02
N GLY A 436 18.84 -9.31 -37.91
CA GLY A 436 18.24 -10.57 -38.35
C GLY A 436 16.97 -10.90 -37.57
N LEU A 437 17.02 -10.80 -36.23
CA LEU A 437 15.85 -11.00 -35.35
C LEU A 437 14.73 -10.01 -35.68
N ALA A 438 15.06 -8.73 -35.83
CA ALA A 438 14.10 -7.67 -36.19
C ALA A 438 13.47 -7.92 -37.58
N GLN A 439 14.23 -8.39 -38.57
CA GLN A 439 13.70 -8.73 -39.89
C GLN A 439 12.73 -9.92 -39.80
N ASP A 440 13.03 -10.95 -39.02
CA ASP A 440 12.14 -12.11 -38.82
C ASP A 440 10.84 -11.72 -38.11
N VAL A 441 10.88 -10.79 -37.14
CA VAL A 441 9.69 -10.18 -36.55
C VAL A 441 8.82 -9.50 -37.60
N CYS A 442 9.44 -8.69 -38.49
CA CYS A 442 8.71 -8.02 -39.57
C CYS A 442 8.11 -9.01 -40.55
N ARG A 443 8.80 -10.10 -40.92
CA ARG A 443 8.26 -11.19 -41.74
C ARG A 443 7.02 -11.82 -41.08
N LYS A 444 7.09 -12.13 -39.81
CA LYS A 444 5.97 -12.69 -39.05
C LYS A 444 4.77 -11.74 -39.01
N MET A 445 5.03 -10.43 -38.77
CA MET A 445 3.98 -9.42 -38.81
C MET A 445 3.33 -9.33 -40.19
N ALA A 446 4.10 -9.39 -41.24
CA ALA A 446 3.61 -9.38 -42.64
C ALA A 446 2.71 -10.60 -42.90
N LEU A 447 3.14 -11.81 -42.51
CA LEU A 447 2.33 -13.05 -42.61
C LEU A 447 1.02 -13.00 -41.83
N MET A 448 0.97 -12.22 -40.75
CA MET A 448 -0.26 -11.98 -39.95
C MET A 448 -1.14 -10.86 -40.55
N GLY A 449 -0.76 -10.25 -41.64
CA GLY A 449 -1.48 -9.13 -42.25
C GLY A 449 -1.33 -7.79 -41.53
N LYS A 450 -0.37 -7.66 -40.60
CA LYS A 450 -0.09 -6.42 -39.85
C LYS A 450 0.98 -5.58 -40.55
N THR A 451 0.69 -5.15 -41.77
CA THR A 451 1.65 -4.53 -42.67
C THR A 451 1.66 -3.01 -42.68
N THR A 452 0.60 -2.36 -42.19
CA THR A 452 0.41 -0.90 -42.35
C THR A 452 1.59 -0.07 -41.81
N LEU A 453 2.01 -0.30 -40.55
CA LEU A 453 3.15 0.44 -39.95
C LEU A 453 4.48 0.13 -40.66
N LEU A 454 4.69 -1.11 -41.09
CA LEU A 454 5.89 -1.51 -41.80
C LEU A 454 5.94 -0.86 -43.19
N THR A 455 4.81 -0.81 -43.91
CA THR A 455 4.69 -0.12 -45.21
C THR A 455 4.94 1.38 -45.06
N GLN A 456 4.41 2.01 -44.03
CA GLN A 456 4.69 3.42 -43.73
C GLN A 456 6.17 3.66 -43.40
N ALA A 457 6.81 2.74 -42.66
CA ALA A 457 8.24 2.82 -42.36
C ALA A 457 9.09 2.71 -43.64
N VAL A 458 8.75 1.88 -44.63
CA VAL A 458 9.43 1.83 -45.95
C VAL A 458 9.28 3.15 -46.69
N ALA A 459 8.15 3.84 -46.58
CA ALA A 459 7.91 5.14 -47.19
C ALA A 459 8.64 6.29 -46.45
N ALA A 460 9.00 6.10 -45.19
CA ALA A 460 9.66 7.10 -44.37
C ALA A 460 11.15 7.26 -44.73
N ASN A 461 11.73 8.39 -44.29
CA ASN A 461 13.17 8.67 -44.50
C ASN A 461 14.01 8.02 -43.37
N ILE A 462 14.15 6.68 -43.44
CA ILE A 462 15.02 5.88 -42.56
C ILE A 462 16.21 5.34 -43.36
N ALA A 463 17.19 4.73 -42.68
CA ALA A 463 18.39 4.16 -43.29
C ALA A 463 18.07 3.25 -44.51
N PRO A 464 18.77 3.37 -45.61
CA PRO A 464 18.53 2.58 -46.83
C PRO A 464 18.55 1.07 -46.56
N GLU A 465 19.44 0.62 -45.71
CA GLU A 465 19.60 -0.78 -45.31
C GLU A 465 18.33 -1.30 -44.61
N ALA A 466 17.79 -0.55 -43.65
CA ALA A 466 16.55 -0.87 -42.96
C ALA A 466 15.36 -0.93 -43.93
N ARG A 467 15.26 0.00 -44.86
CA ARG A 467 14.22 -0.01 -45.91
C ARG A 467 14.29 -1.26 -46.76
N ILE A 468 15.50 -1.68 -47.15
CA ILE A 468 15.73 -2.89 -47.97
C ILE A 468 15.28 -4.14 -47.20
N LEU A 469 15.69 -4.28 -45.93
CA LEU A 469 15.29 -5.41 -45.08
C LEU A 469 13.78 -5.47 -44.83
N LEU A 470 13.12 -4.31 -44.61
CA LEU A 470 11.67 -4.22 -44.50
C LEU A 470 10.96 -4.61 -45.79
N MET A 471 11.44 -4.16 -46.94
CA MET A 471 10.86 -4.56 -48.24
C MET A 471 10.94 -6.07 -48.43
N GLU A 472 12.07 -6.70 -48.10
CA GLU A 472 12.22 -8.15 -48.16
C GLU A 472 11.26 -8.87 -47.23
N ALA A 473 11.07 -8.37 -45.99
CA ALA A 473 10.13 -8.94 -45.03
C ALA A 473 8.68 -8.84 -45.53
N LEU A 474 8.28 -7.70 -46.10
CA LEU A 474 6.92 -7.48 -46.60
C LEU A 474 6.60 -8.30 -47.87
N MET A 475 7.61 -8.77 -48.60
CA MET A 475 7.43 -9.65 -49.75
C MET A 475 6.95 -11.07 -49.40
N GLU A 476 6.95 -11.46 -48.11
CA GLU A 476 6.37 -12.74 -47.68
C GLU A 476 4.83 -12.74 -47.81
N ALA A 477 4.18 -11.57 -47.62
CA ALA A 477 2.74 -11.41 -47.79
C ALA A 477 2.44 -10.01 -48.39
N PRO A 478 2.74 -9.79 -49.69
CA PRO A 478 2.67 -8.47 -50.30
C PRO A 478 1.22 -8.00 -50.43
N THR A 479 0.93 -6.80 -49.94
CA THR A 479 -0.36 -6.11 -50.10
C THR A 479 -0.32 -5.24 -51.38
N ASN A 480 -1.49 -4.93 -51.95
CA ASN A 480 -1.59 -4.03 -53.10
C ASN A 480 -1.01 -2.63 -52.80
N GLU A 481 -1.20 -2.12 -51.56
CA GLU A 481 -0.63 -0.87 -51.11
C GLU A 481 0.90 -0.90 -51.15
N PHE A 482 1.50 -1.97 -50.62
CA PHE A 482 2.93 -2.16 -50.61
C PHE A 482 3.51 -2.31 -52.05
N LEU A 483 2.85 -3.05 -52.94
CA LEU A 483 3.25 -3.20 -54.34
C LEU A 483 3.21 -1.85 -55.09
N ASN A 484 2.19 -1.02 -54.84
CA ASN A 484 2.10 0.32 -55.38
C ASN A 484 3.24 1.22 -54.87
N LEU A 485 3.58 1.09 -53.56
CA LEU A 485 4.71 1.78 -52.97
C LEU A 485 6.05 1.38 -53.67
N LEU A 486 6.28 0.08 -53.86
CA LEU A 486 7.45 -0.42 -54.55
C LEU A 486 7.55 0.14 -56.01
N ALA A 487 6.42 0.19 -56.73
CA ALA A 487 6.37 0.76 -58.09
C ALA A 487 6.71 2.27 -58.10
N SER A 488 6.28 2.99 -57.06
CA SER A 488 6.63 4.40 -56.89
C SER A 488 8.11 4.57 -56.59
N LEU A 489 8.66 3.77 -55.64
CA LEU A 489 10.08 3.84 -55.25
C LEU A 489 11.02 3.47 -56.40
N SER A 490 10.70 2.43 -57.18
CA SER A 490 11.52 2.01 -58.35
C SER A 490 11.62 3.07 -59.42
N LYS A 491 10.65 4.02 -59.50
CA LYS A 491 10.65 5.13 -60.49
C LYS A 491 11.31 6.39 -59.94
N LYS A 492 11.18 6.68 -58.66
CA LYS A 492 11.59 7.94 -58.04
C LYS A 492 12.97 7.89 -57.38
N ASP A 493 13.40 6.73 -56.88
CA ASP A 493 14.64 6.55 -56.14
C ASP A 493 15.70 5.88 -57.08
N THR A 494 16.73 6.60 -57.40
CA THR A 494 17.86 6.11 -58.25
C THR A 494 18.94 5.38 -57.44
N GLY A 495 18.79 5.32 -56.12
CA GLY A 495 19.72 4.66 -55.20
C GLY A 495 19.45 3.18 -54.99
N PRO A 496 20.11 2.58 -54.01
CA PRO A 496 19.99 1.13 -53.70
C PRO A 496 18.58 0.70 -53.36
N VAL A 497 17.79 1.58 -52.74
CA VAL A 497 16.38 1.30 -52.36
C VAL A 497 15.52 1.17 -53.62
N GLY A 498 15.64 2.06 -54.60
CA GLY A 498 14.89 1.98 -55.87
C GLY A 498 15.30 0.78 -56.71
N ALA A 499 16.60 0.46 -56.78
CA ALA A 499 17.10 -0.74 -57.44
C ALA A 499 16.51 -2.02 -56.82
N LYS A 500 16.48 -2.10 -55.49
CA LYS A 500 15.88 -3.22 -54.75
C LYS A 500 14.38 -3.31 -54.97
N ALA A 501 13.65 -2.20 -54.93
CA ALA A 501 12.22 -2.15 -55.19
C ALA A 501 11.88 -2.69 -56.59
N GLY A 502 12.65 -2.31 -57.60
CA GLY A 502 12.50 -2.82 -58.97
C GLY A 502 12.78 -4.31 -59.09
N SER A 503 13.76 -4.85 -58.37
CA SER A 503 14.03 -6.30 -58.35
C SER A 503 12.91 -7.10 -57.71
N LEU A 504 12.36 -6.63 -56.57
CA LEU A 504 11.27 -7.27 -55.88
C LEU A 504 9.97 -7.26 -56.68
N LEU A 505 9.67 -6.18 -57.42
CA LEU A 505 8.54 -6.15 -58.34
C LEU A 505 8.63 -7.19 -59.44
N ARG A 506 9.82 -7.36 -60.06
CA ARG A 506 10.04 -8.40 -61.07
C ARG A 506 9.83 -9.80 -60.49
N GLN A 507 10.32 -10.03 -59.29
CA GLN A 507 10.13 -11.31 -58.59
C GLN A 507 8.63 -11.58 -58.27
N SER A 508 7.87 -10.57 -57.88
CA SER A 508 6.43 -10.68 -57.64
C SER A 508 5.68 -11.04 -58.94
N ALA A 509 6.01 -10.41 -60.06
CA ALA A 509 5.41 -10.68 -61.34
C ALA A 509 5.69 -12.13 -61.82
N GLN A 510 6.90 -12.63 -61.56
CA GLN A 510 7.27 -14.02 -61.87
C GLN A 510 6.52 -15.05 -61.01
N ARG A 511 6.31 -14.75 -59.71
CA ARG A 511 5.50 -15.61 -58.81
C ARG A 511 4.00 -15.64 -59.19
N GLY A 512 3.45 -14.51 -59.67
CA GLY A 512 2.07 -14.40 -60.13
C GLY A 512 1.79 -15.09 -61.50
N SER A 513 2.85 -15.36 -62.28
CA SER A 513 2.73 -16.02 -63.57
C SER A 513 2.98 -17.54 -63.54
N ALA A 514 3.33 -18.13 -62.39
CA ALA A 514 3.49 -19.57 -62.24
C ALA A 514 2.11 -20.22 -62.06
N PRO A 515 1.77 -21.27 -62.86
CA PRO A 515 0.49 -21.97 -62.71
C PRO A 515 0.42 -22.64 -61.32
N PRO A 516 -0.78 -22.74 -60.69
CA PRO A 516 -0.94 -23.38 -59.41
C PRO A 516 -0.46 -24.83 -59.50
N SER A 517 0.57 -25.16 -58.72
CA SER A 517 1.00 -26.54 -58.55
C SER A 517 -0.16 -27.34 -57.94
N ARG A 518 -0.73 -28.25 -58.76
CA ARG A 518 -1.67 -29.26 -58.34
C ARG A 518 -0.96 -30.19 -57.36
N GLY A 519 -1.35 -30.12 -56.07
CA GLY A 519 -0.96 -31.03 -55.00
C GLY A 519 -2.10 -31.05 -53.99
#